data_7edc9681d45fcff4e38563a7e00c8812
#
_entry.id   7edc9681d45fcff4e38563a7e00c8812
#
_cell.length_a   1.000
_cell.length_b   1.000
_cell.length_c   1.000
_cell.angle_alpha   90.00
_cell.angle_beta   90.00
_cell.angle_gamma   90.00
#
_symmetry.space_group_name_H-M   'P 1'
#
loop_
_entity.id
_entity.type
_entity.pdbx_description
1 polymer ?
#
loop_
_entity_poly.entity_id
_entity_poly.type
_entity_poly.pdbx_seq_one_letter_code
_entity_poly.pdbx_strand_id
1 'polypeptide(L)'
;FNYKSSFRWGVNDYAIAAICILAVILSDIIYHSSFVTHYKNVINDSESRQHWSVKMKISLFIIIIFVFCIAAFSTIYFASRTEYMFGVYGIKVTKKIAQDILHLQVQFLAAMISLNFILIVIILMIYNYMKHREYMGEMDALTNVMGRRLFLNYCTKCQNDRDDIDNKSKRKGWFLFIDIDWFKQINDTLGHTVGDETLKQIAESLKNIFSSYGAVDRVGGDEFAVIINEKMTKEQLEEQLKKFLLDISAILPERTVSCSIGVYHFGFPKSQKELLTRTDDALYKAKEKGRACYVILDE
;
A
#
# COMPACT_ATOMS: atom_id res chain seq x y z
N PHE A 1 60.89 9.30 15.54
CA PHE A 1 59.72 8.85 16.35
C PHE A 1 58.80 8.03 15.45
N ASN A 2 59.02 6.71 15.43
CA ASN A 2 58.16 5.77 14.70
C ASN A 2 56.90 5.48 15.51
N TYR A 3 55.80 6.12 15.20
CA TYR A 3 54.52 5.87 15.79
C TYR A 3 53.81 4.79 14.97
N LYS A 4 54.10 3.51 15.19
CA LYS A 4 53.20 2.40 14.83
C LYS A 4 52.15 2.28 15.91
N SER A 5 51.08 3.08 15.84
CA SER A 5 49.87 2.80 16.56
C SER A 5 49.16 1.63 15.83
N SER A 6 49.41 0.40 16.26
CA SER A 6 48.55 -0.71 15.87
C SER A 6 47.20 -0.50 16.54
N PHE A 7 46.30 0.16 15.85
CA PHE A 7 44.91 0.19 16.21
C PHE A 7 44.40 -1.27 16.05
N ARG A 8 44.36 -2.00 17.14
CA ARG A 8 43.77 -3.35 17.17
C ARG A 8 42.31 -3.22 17.53
N TRP A 9 41.47 -3.51 16.59
CA TRP A 9 40.03 -3.67 16.85
C TRP A 9 39.84 -4.77 17.92
N GLY A 10 39.10 -4.46 18.96
CA GLY A 10 38.69 -5.46 19.95
C GLY A 10 37.63 -6.41 19.38
N VAL A 11 37.44 -7.55 19.98
CA VAL A 11 36.40 -8.53 19.57
C VAL A 11 35.01 -7.86 19.52
N ASN A 12 34.71 -6.92 20.41
CA ASN A 12 33.45 -6.19 20.45
C ASN A 12 33.26 -5.25 19.22
N ASP A 13 34.35 -4.66 18.69
CA ASP A 13 34.31 -3.79 17.54
C ASP A 13 33.92 -4.56 16.27
N TYR A 14 34.45 -5.77 16.12
CA TYR A 14 34.06 -6.70 15.05
C TYR A 14 32.63 -7.19 15.18
N ALA A 15 32.16 -7.44 16.41
CA ALA A 15 30.78 -7.84 16.66
C ALA A 15 29.79 -6.73 16.31
N ILE A 16 30.09 -5.48 16.66
CA ILE A 16 29.26 -4.30 16.30
C ILE A 16 29.24 -4.13 14.76
N ALA A 17 30.41 -4.19 14.10
CA ALA A 17 30.49 -4.11 12.65
C ALA A 17 29.70 -5.23 11.95
N ALA A 18 29.77 -6.46 12.47
CA ALA A 18 29.00 -7.60 11.95
C ALA A 18 27.48 -7.40 12.12
N ILE A 19 27.04 -6.87 13.24
CA ILE A 19 25.62 -6.55 13.48
C ILE A 19 25.13 -5.47 12.51
N CYS A 20 25.92 -4.42 12.28
CA CYS A 20 25.58 -3.36 11.32
C CYS A 20 25.49 -3.92 9.89
N ILE A 21 26.41 -4.76 9.46
CA ILE A 21 26.40 -5.41 8.15
C ILE A 21 25.20 -6.33 8.00
N LEU A 22 24.89 -7.13 9.02
CA LEU A 22 23.72 -8.01 9.05
C LEU A 22 22.40 -7.22 8.96
N ALA A 23 22.31 -6.09 9.66
CA ALA A 23 21.14 -5.22 9.60
C ALA A 23 20.94 -4.60 8.21
N VAL A 24 22.02 -4.20 7.52
CA VAL A 24 21.97 -3.70 6.14
C VAL A 24 21.51 -4.81 5.18
N ILE A 25 22.07 -6.02 5.31
CA ILE A 25 21.68 -7.18 4.47
C ILE A 25 20.22 -7.55 4.70
N LEU A 26 19.77 -7.62 5.96
CA LEU A 26 18.36 -7.88 6.29
C LEU A 26 17.43 -6.81 5.74
N SER A 27 17.80 -5.54 5.85
CA SER A 27 17.04 -4.44 5.28
C SER A 27 16.92 -4.55 3.77
N ASP A 28 18.01 -4.92 3.07
CA ASP A 28 18.03 -5.13 1.62
C ASP A 28 17.19 -6.34 1.21
N ILE A 29 17.29 -7.45 1.93
CA ILE A 29 16.46 -8.65 1.71
C ILE A 29 14.98 -8.32 1.89
N ILE A 30 14.61 -7.60 2.94
CA ILE A 30 13.23 -7.16 3.19
C ILE A 30 12.76 -6.24 2.07
N TYR A 31 13.59 -5.28 1.66
CA TYR A 31 13.27 -4.32 0.60
C TYR A 31 13.07 -4.99 -0.77
N HIS A 32 13.85 -6.02 -1.10
CA HIS A 32 13.78 -6.78 -2.36
C HIS A 32 12.92 -8.04 -2.27
N SER A 33 12.31 -8.33 -1.13
CA SER A 33 11.41 -9.48 -1.02
C SER A 33 10.26 -9.36 -2.02
N SER A 34 9.83 -10.48 -2.59
CA SER A 34 8.69 -10.56 -3.53
C SER A 34 7.43 -9.89 -2.95
N PHE A 35 7.29 -9.92 -1.64
CA PHE A 35 6.23 -9.25 -0.88
C PHE A 35 6.29 -7.72 -1.02
N VAL A 36 7.48 -7.10 -0.88
CA VAL A 36 7.66 -5.65 -1.02
C VAL A 36 7.55 -5.21 -2.47
N THR A 37 8.00 -6.04 -3.42
CA THR A 37 7.92 -5.74 -4.85
C THR A 37 6.48 -5.78 -5.36
N HIS A 38 5.70 -6.79 -4.94
CA HIS A 38 4.27 -6.84 -5.20
C HIS A 38 3.54 -5.64 -4.58
N TYR A 39 3.89 -5.29 -3.37
CA TYR A 39 3.39 -4.10 -2.65
C TYR A 39 3.72 -2.79 -3.36
N LYS A 40 4.95 -2.65 -3.85
CA LYS A 40 5.44 -1.45 -4.53
C LYS A 40 4.66 -1.17 -5.81
N ASN A 41 4.30 -2.20 -6.56
CA ASN A 41 3.52 -2.08 -7.79
C ASN A 41 2.06 -1.67 -7.54
N VAL A 42 1.44 -2.21 -6.47
CA VAL A 42 0.07 -1.84 -6.06
C VAL A 42 0.01 -0.45 -5.41
N ILE A 43 1.06 -0.08 -4.66
CA ILE A 43 1.11 1.17 -3.89
C ILE A 43 1.64 2.34 -4.73
N ASN A 44 2.34 2.10 -5.83
CA ASN A 44 2.95 3.18 -6.62
C ASN A 44 1.94 4.19 -7.15
N ASP A 45 0.69 3.96 -6.94
CA ASP A 45 -0.39 4.52 -7.69
C ASP A 45 -1.41 5.39 -6.96
N SER A 46 -1.17 6.00 -5.82
CA SER A 46 -2.18 6.90 -5.21
C SER A 46 -1.66 8.26 -4.74
N GLU A 47 -2.32 9.33 -5.20
CA GLU A 47 -2.07 10.74 -4.86
C GLU A 47 -2.37 11.10 -3.39
N SER A 48 -3.15 10.31 -2.66
CA SER A 48 -3.32 10.45 -1.20
C SER A 48 -1.97 10.34 -0.45
N ARG A 49 -0.95 9.81 -1.13
CA ARG A 49 0.45 9.78 -0.74
C ARG A 49 1.09 11.16 -0.55
N GLN A 50 0.66 12.17 -1.28
CA GLN A 50 1.44 13.41 -1.36
C GLN A 50 1.30 14.26 -0.10
N HIS A 51 0.12 14.36 0.48
CA HIS A 51 -0.12 15.24 1.63
C HIS A 51 0.30 14.62 2.98
N TRP A 52 0.02 13.34 3.19
CA TRP A 52 0.45 12.58 4.38
C TRP A 52 1.95 12.24 4.32
N SER A 53 2.42 11.88 3.14
CA SER A 53 3.81 11.56 2.85
C SER A 53 4.76 12.72 3.17
N VAL A 54 4.42 13.96 2.84
CA VAL A 54 5.30 15.12 3.10
C VAL A 54 5.39 15.43 4.59
N LYS A 55 4.27 15.52 5.30
CA LYS A 55 4.27 15.78 6.76
C LYS A 55 5.01 14.70 7.52
N MET A 56 4.86 13.44 7.14
CA MET A 56 5.49 12.33 7.81
C MET A 56 6.97 12.20 7.47
N LYS A 57 7.39 12.49 6.23
CA LYS A 57 8.81 12.58 5.87
C LYS A 57 9.50 13.69 6.64
N ILE A 58 8.85 14.85 6.80
CA ILE A 58 9.36 15.97 7.60
C ILE A 58 9.47 15.56 9.08
N SER A 59 8.45 14.91 9.64
CA SER A 59 8.46 14.43 11.03
C SER A 59 9.56 13.39 11.26
N LEU A 60 9.72 12.43 10.36
CA LEU A 60 10.80 11.45 10.43
C LEU A 60 12.19 12.11 10.35
N PHE A 61 12.35 13.06 9.45
CA PHE A 61 13.59 13.82 9.30
C PHE A 61 13.94 14.62 10.56
N ILE A 62 12.94 15.26 11.19
CA ILE A 62 13.12 15.97 12.46
C ILE A 62 13.53 15.00 13.58
N ILE A 63 12.91 13.83 13.67
CA ILE A 63 13.26 12.80 14.67
C ILE A 63 14.70 12.33 14.46
N ILE A 64 15.12 12.06 13.22
CA ILE A 64 16.49 11.64 12.91
C ILE A 64 17.50 12.70 13.33
N ILE A 65 17.26 13.98 13.00
CA ILE A 65 18.12 15.10 13.42
C ILE A 65 18.18 15.19 14.94
N PHE A 66 17.05 15.11 15.62
CA PHE A 66 16.97 15.21 17.07
C PHE A 66 17.77 14.09 17.75
N VAL A 67 17.64 12.88 17.28
CA VAL A 67 18.37 11.71 17.77
C VAL A 67 19.87 11.87 17.53
N PHE A 68 20.26 12.37 16.36
CA PHE A 68 21.67 12.68 16.06
C PHE A 68 22.24 13.77 16.97
N CYS A 69 21.48 14.82 17.24
CA CYS A 69 21.88 15.88 18.18
C CYS A 69 22.07 15.35 19.61
N ILE A 70 21.17 14.46 20.08
CA ILE A 70 21.32 13.82 21.40
C ILE A 70 22.59 12.98 21.45
N ALA A 71 22.89 12.18 20.42
CA ALA A 71 24.10 11.37 20.37
C ALA A 71 25.37 12.24 20.39
N ALA A 72 25.42 13.31 19.60
CA ALA A 72 26.53 14.25 19.57
C ALA A 72 26.71 14.95 20.93
N PHE A 73 25.63 15.46 21.51
CA PHE A 73 25.64 16.08 22.83
C PHE A 73 26.14 15.14 23.92
N SER A 74 25.60 13.89 23.94
CA SER A 74 26.01 12.87 24.89
C SER A 74 27.49 12.52 24.80
N THR A 75 28.05 12.47 23.59
CA THR A 75 29.49 12.20 23.36
C THR A 75 30.37 13.36 23.86
N ILE A 76 29.98 14.62 23.56
CA ILE A 76 30.69 15.80 24.04
C ILE A 76 30.62 15.91 25.57
N TYR A 77 29.45 15.68 26.13
CA TYR A 77 29.26 15.70 27.60
C TYR A 77 30.11 14.63 28.29
N PHE A 78 30.17 13.42 27.76
CA PHE A 78 30.99 12.35 28.32
C PHE A 78 32.47 12.68 28.28
N ALA A 79 32.96 13.24 27.15
CA ALA A 79 34.35 13.68 27.02
C ALA A 79 34.69 14.77 28.03
N SER A 80 33.90 15.85 28.09
CA SER A 80 34.08 16.96 29.02
C SER A 80 34.02 16.53 30.49
N ARG A 81 33.09 15.64 30.83
CA ARG A 81 32.93 15.15 32.19
C ARG A 81 34.11 14.28 32.63
N THR A 82 34.65 13.46 31.73
CA THR A 82 35.82 12.64 32.00
C THR A 82 37.05 13.51 32.28
N GLU A 83 37.27 14.53 31.48
CA GLU A 83 38.38 15.48 31.67
C GLU A 83 38.26 16.24 33.01
N TYR A 84 37.06 16.73 33.34
CA TYR A 84 36.78 17.39 34.61
C TYR A 84 37.07 16.47 35.82
N MET A 85 36.67 15.22 35.78
CA MET A 85 36.86 14.25 36.85
C MET A 85 38.36 13.99 37.10
N PHE A 86 39.17 13.89 36.05
CA PHE A 86 40.62 13.76 36.21
C PHE A 86 41.25 14.98 36.88
N GLY A 87 40.79 16.19 36.54
CA GLY A 87 41.22 17.41 37.22
C GLY A 87 40.86 17.45 38.72
N VAL A 88 39.64 17.08 39.04
CA VAL A 88 39.14 17.06 40.46
C VAL A 88 39.89 16.05 41.30
N TYR A 89 40.17 14.87 40.79
CA TYR A 89 40.86 13.82 41.56
C TYR A 89 42.41 13.89 41.43
N GLY A 90 42.94 14.89 40.78
CA GLY A 90 44.39 15.08 40.65
C GLY A 90 45.11 13.95 39.90
N ILE A 91 44.38 13.21 39.06
CA ILE A 91 44.92 12.08 38.34
C ILE A 91 45.77 12.58 37.17
N LYS A 92 47.08 12.30 37.21
CA LYS A 92 47.99 12.61 36.09
C LYS A 92 47.66 11.68 34.92
N VAL A 93 47.15 12.27 33.86
CA VAL A 93 46.84 11.54 32.62
C VAL A 93 48.12 11.11 31.94
N THR A 94 48.47 9.85 32.03
CA THR A 94 49.57 9.26 31.26
C THR A 94 49.14 9.04 29.82
N LYS A 95 50.10 8.92 28.89
CA LYS A 95 49.82 8.65 27.47
C LYS A 95 48.96 7.39 27.26
N LYS A 96 49.14 6.37 28.09
CA LYS A 96 48.36 5.14 28.04
C LYS A 96 46.91 5.38 28.46
N ILE A 97 46.69 6.09 29.56
CA ILE A 97 45.37 6.46 30.04
C ILE A 97 44.62 7.30 28.98
N ALA A 98 45.27 8.27 28.34
CA ALA A 98 44.68 9.06 27.29
C ALA A 98 44.23 8.20 26.08
N GLN A 99 45.02 7.20 25.71
CA GLN A 99 44.64 6.27 24.63
C GLN A 99 43.45 5.38 25.00
N ASP A 100 43.42 4.85 26.23
CA ASP A 100 42.33 4.03 26.73
C ASP A 100 41.00 4.82 26.79
N ILE A 101 41.08 6.10 27.20
CA ILE A 101 39.92 7.00 27.22
C ILE A 101 39.41 7.27 25.81
N LEU A 102 40.31 7.59 24.88
CA LEU A 102 39.94 7.83 23.48
C LEU A 102 39.27 6.58 22.89
N HIS A 103 39.79 5.41 23.19
CA HIS A 103 39.19 4.14 22.73
C HIS A 103 37.78 3.94 23.30
N LEU A 104 37.58 4.22 24.59
CA LEU A 104 36.25 4.16 25.23
C LEU A 104 35.29 5.16 24.62
N GLN A 105 35.72 6.38 24.30
CA GLN A 105 34.88 7.39 23.65
C GLN A 105 34.45 6.96 22.24
N VAL A 106 35.34 6.37 21.47
CA VAL A 106 35.06 5.84 20.13
C VAL A 106 34.08 4.68 20.21
N GLN A 107 34.25 3.77 21.16
CA GLN A 107 33.29 2.66 21.38
C GLN A 107 31.90 3.16 21.79
N PHE A 108 31.84 4.16 22.67
CA PHE A 108 30.60 4.79 23.08
C PHE A 108 29.89 5.46 21.90
N LEU A 109 30.62 6.20 21.07
CA LEU A 109 30.08 6.82 19.85
C LEU A 109 29.53 5.77 18.86
N ALA A 110 30.29 4.69 18.64
CA ALA A 110 29.87 3.59 17.77
C ALA A 110 28.60 2.92 18.30
N ALA A 111 28.50 2.69 19.62
CA ALA A 111 27.31 2.12 20.25
C ALA A 111 26.08 3.03 20.08
N MET A 112 26.24 4.34 20.26
CA MET A 112 25.16 5.32 20.06
C MET A 112 24.69 5.38 18.59
N ILE A 113 25.60 5.34 17.62
CA ILE A 113 25.25 5.30 16.21
C ILE A 113 24.49 4.02 15.89
N SER A 114 24.93 2.86 16.41
CA SER A 114 24.26 1.57 16.19
C SER A 114 22.87 1.55 16.79
N LEU A 115 22.68 2.09 17.99
CA LEU A 115 21.38 2.20 18.64
C LEU A 115 20.40 3.06 17.83
N ASN A 116 20.89 4.19 17.30
CA ASN A 116 20.12 5.08 16.46
C ASN A 116 19.70 4.43 15.14
N PHE A 117 20.60 3.65 14.53
CA PHE A 117 20.28 2.91 13.32
C PHE A 117 19.17 1.87 13.57
N ILE A 118 19.26 1.11 14.67
CA ILE A 118 18.22 0.15 15.08
C ILE A 118 16.89 0.87 15.29
N LEU A 119 16.88 2.02 15.96
CA LEU A 119 15.66 2.80 16.19
C LEU A 119 15.01 3.24 14.87
N ILE A 120 15.80 3.71 13.90
CA ILE A 120 15.31 4.09 12.57
C ILE A 120 14.68 2.89 11.86
N VAL A 121 15.33 1.72 11.90
CA VAL A 121 14.79 0.50 11.29
C VAL A 121 13.47 0.11 11.93
N ILE A 122 13.36 0.16 13.26
CA ILE A 122 12.11 -0.13 13.99
C ILE A 122 11.00 0.84 13.57
N ILE A 123 11.28 2.14 13.51
CA ILE A 123 10.31 3.15 13.08
C ILE A 123 9.83 2.89 11.65
N LEU A 124 10.74 2.54 10.73
CA LEU A 124 10.39 2.20 9.35
C LEU A 124 9.55 0.92 9.27
N MET A 125 9.83 -0.10 10.09
CA MET A 125 9.02 -1.31 10.19
C MET A 125 7.62 -1.02 10.70
N ILE A 126 7.49 -0.24 11.77
CA ILE A 126 6.19 0.17 12.32
C ILE A 126 5.40 0.97 11.28
N TYR A 127 6.06 1.89 10.58
CA TYR A 127 5.44 2.67 9.51
C TYR A 127 4.90 1.78 8.39
N ASN A 128 5.71 0.85 7.89
CA ASN A 128 5.29 -0.08 6.86
C ASN A 128 4.14 -1.00 7.34
N TYR A 129 4.20 -1.46 8.59
CA TYR A 129 3.15 -2.27 9.19
C TYR A 129 1.82 -1.50 9.31
N MET A 130 1.85 -0.25 9.79
CA MET A 130 0.64 0.59 9.89
C MET A 130 0.03 0.85 8.53
N LYS A 131 0.86 1.16 7.54
CA LYS A 131 0.42 1.36 6.16
C LYS A 131 -0.18 0.09 5.56
N HIS A 132 0.39 -1.07 5.87
CA HIS A 132 -0.17 -2.36 5.46
C HIS A 132 -1.55 -2.60 6.07
N ARG A 133 -1.71 -2.36 7.37
CA ARG A 133 -3.01 -2.49 8.04
C ARG A 133 -4.08 -1.55 7.45
N GLU A 134 -3.68 -0.33 7.13
CA GLU A 134 -4.57 0.66 6.50
C GLU A 134 -5.06 0.15 5.14
N TYR A 135 -4.16 -0.37 4.31
CA TYR A 135 -4.49 -0.97 3.01
C TYR A 135 -5.40 -2.20 3.14
N MET A 136 -5.08 -3.12 4.06
CA MET A 136 -5.90 -4.33 4.30
C MET A 136 -7.30 -3.98 4.83
N GLY A 137 -7.45 -2.88 5.56
CA GLY A 137 -8.76 -2.35 5.99
C GLY A 137 -9.56 -1.67 4.86
N GLU A 138 -8.95 -1.43 3.70
CA GLU A 138 -9.59 -0.85 2.52
C GLU A 138 -10.07 -1.89 1.50
N MET A 139 -9.68 -3.17 1.67
CA MET A 139 -10.20 -4.29 0.88
C MET A 139 -11.45 -4.86 1.54
N ASP A 140 -12.40 -5.34 0.74
CA ASP A 140 -13.55 -6.09 1.25
C ASP A 140 -13.08 -7.42 1.86
N ALA A 141 -13.39 -7.64 3.14
CA ALA A 141 -12.87 -8.77 3.91
C ALA A 141 -13.38 -10.13 3.41
N LEU A 142 -14.56 -10.17 2.75
CA LEU A 142 -15.14 -11.39 2.23
C LEU A 142 -14.60 -11.76 0.86
N THR A 143 -14.55 -10.79 -0.05
CA THR A 143 -14.32 -11.01 -1.48
C THR A 143 -12.90 -10.65 -1.94
N ASN A 144 -12.14 -9.94 -1.10
CA ASN A 144 -10.78 -9.50 -1.40
C ASN A 144 -10.63 -8.71 -2.72
N VAL A 145 -11.68 -7.97 -3.08
CA VAL A 145 -11.63 -6.87 -4.05
C VAL A 145 -11.53 -5.54 -3.31
N MET A 146 -11.41 -4.42 -4.00
CA MET A 146 -11.36 -3.12 -3.33
C MET A 146 -12.65 -2.90 -2.52
N GLY A 147 -12.54 -2.22 -1.38
CA GLY A 147 -13.67 -1.66 -0.69
C GLY A 147 -13.96 -0.24 -1.20
N ARG A 148 -15.17 0.23 -0.98
CA ARG A 148 -15.70 1.50 -1.50
C ARG A 148 -14.74 2.69 -1.38
N ARG A 149 -14.02 2.83 -0.26
CA ARG A 149 -13.10 3.96 -0.04
C ARG A 149 -11.91 3.91 -0.99
N LEU A 150 -11.28 2.76 -1.13
CA LEU A 150 -10.12 2.56 -2.01
C LEU A 150 -10.52 2.78 -3.48
N PHE A 151 -11.67 2.26 -3.87
CA PHE A 151 -12.19 2.38 -5.22
C PHE A 151 -12.50 3.83 -5.59
N LEU A 152 -13.14 4.60 -4.69
CA LEU A 152 -13.40 6.01 -4.91
C LEU A 152 -12.10 6.84 -5.05
N ASN A 153 -11.08 6.51 -4.26
CA ASN A 153 -9.74 7.11 -4.40
C ASN A 153 -9.11 6.76 -5.75
N TYR A 154 -9.26 5.52 -6.20
CA TYR A 154 -8.79 5.07 -7.52
C TYR A 154 -9.52 5.82 -8.65
N CYS A 155 -10.85 5.95 -8.58
CA CYS A 155 -11.63 6.73 -9.54
C CYS A 155 -11.17 8.19 -9.61
N THR A 156 -10.93 8.81 -8.46
CA THR A 156 -10.44 10.21 -8.38
C THR A 156 -9.06 10.34 -9.03
N LYS A 157 -8.19 9.36 -8.83
CA LYS A 157 -6.88 9.34 -9.44
C LYS A 157 -6.94 9.24 -10.95
N CYS A 158 -7.71 8.28 -11.49
CA CYS A 158 -7.89 8.14 -12.94
C CYS A 158 -8.36 9.44 -13.60
N GLN A 159 -9.08 10.29 -12.86
CA GLN A 159 -9.56 11.58 -13.35
C GLN A 159 -8.50 12.69 -13.28
N ASN A 160 -7.56 12.61 -12.33
CA ASN A 160 -6.57 13.65 -12.06
C ASN A 160 -5.20 13.39 -12.70
N ASP A 161 -5.03 12.23 -13.32
CA ASP A 161 -3.74 11.83 -13.91
C ASP A 161 -3.28 12.86 -14.95
N ARG A 162 -2.21 13.59 -14.61
CA ARG A 162 -1.77 14.82 -15.30
C ARG A 162 -0.80 14.56 -16.45
N ASP A 163 -0.38 13.31 -16.64
CA ASP A 163 0.74 13.01 -17.54
C ASP A 163 0.42 13.18 -19.05
N ASP A 164 -0.81 13.57 -19.40
CA ASP A 164 -1.22 13.78 -20.79
C ASP A 164 -2.12 15.02 -20.92
N ILE A 165 -1.54 16.22 -20.71
CA ILE A 165 -2.27 17.50 -20.77
C ILE A 165 -2.87 17.72 -22.17
N ASP A 166 -2.21 17.26 -23.23
CA ASP A 166 -2.66 17.42 -24.62
C ASP A 166 -3.77 16.43 -25.05
N ASN A 167 -4.04 15.37 -24.28
CA ASN A 167 -4.98 14.30 -24.65
C ASN A 167 -6.16 14.11 -23.70
N LYS A 168 -6.33 14.94 -22.67
CA LYS A 168 -7.40 14.80 -21.65
C LYS A 168 -8.82 14.74 -22.24
N SER A 169 -9.09 15.51 -23.29
CA SER A 169 -10.40 15.54 -23.95
C SER A 169 -10.71 14.30 -24.80
N LYS A 170 -9.75 13.36 -24.94
CA LYS A 170 -9.91 12.15 -25.76
C LYS A 170 -9.89 10.85 -24.97
N ARG A 171 -9.62 10.89 -23.67
CA ARG A 171 -9.63 9.67 -22.85
C ARG A 171 -11.06 9.29 -22.54
N LYS A 172 -11.42 8.06 -22.86
CA LYS A 172 -12.70 7.46 -22.57
C LYS A 172 -12.50 6.29 -21.64
N GLY A 173 -13.52 6.00 -20.83
CA GLY A 173 -13.55 4.88 -19.91
C GLY A 173 -14.93 4.27 -19.83
N TRP A 174 -15.01 3.13 -19.11
CA TRP A 174 -16.25 2.45 -18.83
C TRP A 174 -16.44 2.36 -17.35
N PHE A 175 -17.64 2.64 -16.88
CA PHE A 175 -18.02 2.42 -15.50
C PHE A 175 -19.17 1.42 -15.48
N LEU A 176 -19.01 0.35 -14.70
CA LEU A 176 -19.98 -0.72 -14.58
C LEU A 176 -20.52 -0.74 -13.15
N PHE A 177 -21.83 -0.94 -13.02
CA PHE A 177 -22.48 -1.24 -11.76
C PHE A 177 -23.23 -2.55 -11.90
N ILE A 178 -23.00 -3.49 -11.00
CA ILE A 178 -23.38 -4.90 -11.13
C ILE A 178 -24.14 -5.28 -9.86
N ASP A 179 -25.30 -5.89 -10.03
CA ASP A 179 -26.16 -6.35 -8.94
C ASP A 179 -26.51 -7.82 -9.18
N ILE A 180 -26.37 -8.65 -8.15
CA ILE A 180 -26.68 -10.07 -8.24
C ILE A 180 -28.20 -10.27 -8.15
N ASP A 181 -28.78 -10.80 -9.23
CA ASP A 181 -30.20 -11.00 -9.31
C ASP A 181 -30.68 -12.00 -8.25
N TRP A 182 -31.69 -11.58 -7.49
CA TRP A 182 -32.36 -12.45 -6.50
C TRP A 182 -31.42 -12.99 -5.40
N PHE A 183 -30.33 -12.26 -5.06
CA PHE A 183 -29.34 -12.71 -4.07
C PHE A 183 -29.96 -13.04 -2.72
N LYS A 184 -30.96 -12.25 -2.29
CA LYS A 184 -31.71 -12.57 -1.06
C LYS A 184 -32.34 -13.96 -1.11
N GLN A 185 -32.87 -14.37 -2.25
CA GLN A 185 -33.44 -15.70 -2.37
C GLN A 185 -32.40 -16.83 -2.31
N ILE A 186 -31.17 -16.57 -2.79
CA ILE A 186 -30.03 -17.48 -2.62
C ILE A 186 -29.76 -17.69 -1.13
N ASN A 187 -29.64 -16.60 -0.37
CA ASN A 187 -29.43 -16.66 1.08
C ASN A 187 -30.59 -17.37 1.82
N ASP A 188 -31.82 -17.01 1.48
CA ASP A 188 -32.99 -17.54 2.17
C ASP A 188 -33.22 -19.04 1.87
N THR A 189 -32.80 -19.54 0.67
CA THR A 189 -33.02 -20.93 0.24
C THR A 189 -31.84 -21.83 0.54
N LEU A 190 -30.59 -21.37 0.30
CA LEU A 190 -29.36 -22.16 0.39
C LEU A 190 -28.47 -21.79 1.58
N GLY A 191 -28.84 -20.74 2.32
CA GLY A 191 -28.13 -20.25 3.50
C GLY A 191 -27.05 -19.26 3.19
N HIS A 192 -26.69 -18.46 4.20
CA HIS A 192 -25.70 -17.36 4.08
C HIS A 192 -24.29 -17.84 3.67
N THR A 193 -23.90 -19.05 4.06
CA THR A 193 -22.59 -19.61 3.68
C THR A 193 -22.47 -19.80 2.17
N VAL A 194 -23.56 -20.26 1.52
CA VAL A 194 -23.61 -20.42 0.06
C VAL A 194 -23.65 -19.04 -0.62
N GLY A 195 -24.38 -18.08 -0.04
CA GLY A 195 -24.38 -16.70 -0.50
C GLY A 195 -22.98 -16.06 -0.45
N ASP A 196 -22.27 -16.24 0.66
CA ASP A 196 -20.89 -15.74 0.83
C ASP A 196 -19.93 -16.35 -0.20
N GLU A 197 -20.07 -17.66 -0.47
CA GLU A 197 -19.26 -18.33 -1.48
C GLU A 197 -19.59 -17.85 -2.89
N THR A 198 -20.86 -17.60 -3.17
CA THR A 198 -21.32 -17.00 -4.43
C THR A 198 -20.70 -15.61 -4.64
N LEU A 199 -20.68 -14.78 -3.60
CA LEU A 199 -20.04 -13.45 -3.64
C LEU A 199 -18.54 -13.54 -3.95
N LYS A 200 -17.84 -14.48 -3.33
CA LYS A 200 -16.40 -14.70 -3.58
C LYS A 200 -16.12 -15.11 -5.02
N GLN A 201 -16.91 -16.05 -5.55
CA GLN A 201 -16.71 -16.54 -6.92
C GLN A 201 -17.04 -15.47 -7.96
N ILE A 202 -18.06 -14.66 -7.75
CA ILE A 202 -18.39 -13.51 -8.61
C ILE A 202 -17.24 -12.47 -8.56
N ALA A 203 -16.76 -12.14 -7.37
CA ALA A 203 -15.64 -11.21 -7.20
C ALA A 203 -14.38 -11.72 -7.90
N GLU A 204 -14.08 -13.01 -7.80
CA GLU A 204 -12.94 -13.64 -8.47
C GLU A 204 -13.08 -13.59 -9.99
N SER A 205 -14.27 -13.90 -10.53
CA SER A 205 -14.56 -13.78 -11.96
C SER A 205 -14.37 -12.33 -12.45
N LEU A 206 -14.94 -11.34 -11.76
CA LEU A 206 -14.75 -9.92 -12.08
C LEU A 206 -13.28 -9.51 -12.06
N LYS A 207 -12.54 -9.95 -11.05
CA LYS A 207 -11.12 -9.67 -10.89
C LYS A 207 -10.29 -10.29 -12.02
N ASN A 208 -10.56 -11.54 -12.38
CA ASN A 208 -9.85 -12.24 -13.45
C ASN A 208 -10.10 -11.60 -14.82
N ILE A 209 -11.28 -11.04 -15.05
CA ILE A 209 -11.65 -10.42 -16.32
C ILE A 209 -11.18 -8.96 -16.40
N PHE A 210 -11.36 -8.18 -15.34
CA PHE A 210 -11.25 -6.71 -15.43
C PHE A 210 -10.02 -6.10 -14.72
N SER A 211 -9.30 -6.83 -13.86
CA SER A 211 -8.18 -6.24 -13.08
C SER A 211 -7.01 -5.74 -13.93
N SER A 212 -6.82 -6.25 -15.14
CA SER A 212 -5.82 -5.78 -16.10
C SER A 212 -6.20 -4.47 -16.80
N TYR A 213 -7.48 -4.11 -16.75
CA TYR A 213 -8.02 -2.93 -17.44
C TYR A 213 -8.41 -1.81 -16.49
N GLY A 214 -8.53 -2.12 -15.20
CA GLY A 214 -9.00 -1.14 -14.22
C GLY A 214 -9.12 -1.70 -12.82
N ALA A 215 -10.14 -1.26 -12.09
CA ALA A 215 -10.36 -1.65 -10.70
C ALA A 215 -11.75 -2.23 -10.49
N VAL A 216 -11.84 -3.20 -9.57
CA VAL A 216 -13.07 -3.88 -9.15
C VAL A 216 -13.32 -3.58 -7.67
N ASP A 217 -14.53 -3.19 -7.33
CA ASP A 217 -15.00 -2.86 -5.98
C ASP A 217 -16.23 -3.68 -5.60
N ARG A 218 -16.38 -3.97 -4.31
CA ARG A 218 -17.64 -4.36 -3.72
C ARG A 218 -18.23 -3.17 -2.95
N VAL A 219 -19.29 -2.60 -3.53
CA VAL A 219 -19.93 -1.39 -2.99
C VAL A 219 -20.65 -1.71 -1.67
N GLY A 220 -21.24 -2.88 -1.58
CA GLY A 220 -21.89 -3.41 -0.39
C GLY A 220 -22.92 -4.47 -0.73
N GLY A 221 -23.21 -5.37 0.21
CA GLY A 221 -24.20 -6.42 0.00
C GLY A 221 -23.87 -7.30 -1.22
N ASP A 222 -24.73 -7.23 -2.22
CA ASP A 222 -24.69 -7.95 -3.50
C ASP A 222 -24.29 -7.06 -4.70
N GLU A 223 -23.80 -5.85 -4.42
CA GLU A 223 -23.45 -4.87 -5.44
C GLU A 223 -21.95 -4.75 -5.65
N PHE A 224 -21.54 -4.76 -6.91
CA PHE A 224 -20.15 -4.55 -7.35
C PHE A 224 -20.05 -3.38 -8.31
N ALA A 225 -18.88 -2.74 -8.36
CA ALA A 225 -18.57 -1.72 -9.34
C ALA A 225 -17.23 -2.04 -10.03
N VAL A 226 -17.12 -1.66 -11.30
CA VAL A 226 -15.88 -1.77 -12.08
C VAL A 226 -15.64 -0.47 -12.81
N ILE A 227 -14.42 0.06 -12.72
CA ILE A 227 -13.97 1.15 -13.58
C ILE A 227 -12.86 0.66 -14.51
N ILE A 228 -13.02 0.91 -15.79
CA ILE A 228 -12.05 0.58 -16.84
C ILE A 228 -11.50 1.90 -17.37
N ASN A 229 -10.21 2.12 -17.17
CA ASN A 229 -9.49 3.32 -17.60
C ASN A 229 -8.46 3.03 -18.71
N GLU A 230 -8.26 1.77 -19.05
CA GLU A 230 -7.46 1.32 -20.19
C GLU A 230 -8.29 1.31 -21.48
N LYS A 231 -7.59 1.35 -22.61
CA LYS A 231 -8.26 1.32 -23.93
C LYS A 231 -8.96 -0.03 -24.11
N MET A 232 -10.28 0.00 -24.07
CA MET A 232 -11.14 -1.13 -24.37
C MET A 232 -12.24 -0.69 -25.32
N THR A 233 -12.42 -1.40 -26.44
CA THR A 233 -13.51 -1.12 -27.37
C THR A 233 -14.83 -1.65 -26.84
N LYS A 234 -15.94 -1.19 -27.42
CA LYS A 234 -17.27 -1.65 -27.04
C LYS A 234 -17.42 -3.15 -27.29
N GLU A 235 -16.93 -3.63 -28.40
CA GLU A 235 -17.00 -5.04 -28.80
C GLU A 235 -16.21 -5.92 -27.82
N GLN A 236 -15.03 -5.48 -27.42
CA GLN A 236 -14.21 -6.16 -26.40
C GLN A 236 -14.93 -6.20 -25.04
N LEU A 237 -15.52 -5.07 -24.62
CA LEU A 237 -16.27 -5.02 -23.38
C LEU A 237 -17.48 -5.96 -23.42
N GLU A 238 -18.27 -5.95 -24.51
CA GLU A 238 -19.42 -6.83 -24.67
C GLU A 238 -19.02 -8.31 -24.65
N GLU A 239 -17.90 -8.68 -25.24
CA GLU A 239 -17.34 -10.03 -25.16
C GLU A 239 -17.02 -10.43 -23.71
N GLN A 240 -16.34 -9.56 -22.97
CA GLN A 240 -16.03 -9.81 -21.56
C GLN A 240 -17.27 -9.88 -20.68
N LEU A 241 -18.29 -9.06 -20.95
CA LEU A 241 -19.55 -9.10 -20.21
C LEU A 241 -20.32 -10.39 -20.49
N LYS A 242 -20.36 -10.85 -21.72
CA LYS A 242 -20.98 -12.13 -22.09
C LYS A 242 -20.26 -13.30 -21.42
N LYS A 243 -18.92 -13.28 -21.45
CA LYS A 243 -18.10 -14.27 -20.77
C LYS A 243 -18.38 -14.28 -19.26
N PHE A 244 -18.39 -13.11 -18.63
CA PHE A 244 -18.71 -12.98 -17.21
C PHE A 244 -20.09 -13.57 -16.87
N LEU A 245 -21.14 -13.19 -17.60
CA LEU A 245 -22.49 -13.70 -17.37
C LEU A 245 -22.59 -15.23 -17.55
N LEU A 246 -21.83 -15.78 -18.49
CA LEU A 246 -21.73 -17.22 -18.68
C LEU A 246 -21.00 -17.90 -17.52
N ASP A 247 -19.85 -17.38 -17.12
CA ASP A 247 -19.05 -17.94 -16.03
C ASP A 247 -19.85 -18.00 -14.72
N ILE A 248 -20.55 -16.90 -14.38
CA ILE A 248 -21.33 -16.86 -13.13
C ILE A 248 -22.57 -17.76 -13.17
N SER A 249 -23.13 -18.04 -14.34
CA SER A 249 -24.33 -18.90 -14.47
C SER A 249 -24.10 -20.33 -14.00
N ALA A 250 -22.86 -20.77 -13.98
CA ALA A 250 -22.43 -22.12 -13.58
C ALA A 250 -21.94 -22.22 -12.13
N ILE A 251 -21.97 -21.11 -11.35
CA ILE A 251 -21.45 -21.09 -9.97
C ILE A 251 -22.18 -22.06 -9.05
N LEU A 252 -23.49 -22.12 -9.14
CA LEU A 252 -24.32 -23.00 -8.32
C LEU A 252 -24.90 -24.15 -9.17
N PRO A 253 -24.65 -25.42 -8.81
CA PRO A 253 -25.18 -26.56 -9.55
C PRO A 253 -26.71 -26.62 -9.54
N GLU A 254 -27.33 -26.15 -8.47
CA GLU A 254 -28.76 -26.28 -8.23
C GLU A 254 -29.59 -25.11 -8.75
N ARG A 255 -28.93 -23.99 -9.08
CA ARG A 255 -29.59 -22.76 -9.47
C ARG A 255 -28.69 -21.89 -10.35
N THR A 256 -29.22 -21.38 -11.45
CA THR A 256 -28.50 -20.39 -12.26
C THR A 256 -28.36 -19.08 -11.50
N VAL A 257 -27.13 -18.63 -11.33
CA VAL A 257 -26.78 -17.29 -10.80
C VAL A 257 -26.79 -16.33 -11.97
N SER A 258 -27.39 -15.16 -11.79
CA SER A 258 -27.36 -14.11 -12.80
C SER A 258 -27.09 -12.75 -12.17
N CYS A 259 -26.64 -11.82 -12.99
CA CYS A 259 -26.44 -10.43 -12.62
C CYS A 259 -27.09 -9.50 -13.64
N SER A 260 -27.61 -8.39 -13.12
CA SER A 260 -27.97 -7.24 -13.93
C SER A 260 -26.79 -6.25 -13.94
N ILE A 261 -26.43 -5.71 -15.10
CA ILE A 261 -25.27 -4.86 -15.26
C ILE A 261 -25.66 -3.55 -15.96
N GLY A 262 -25.44 -2.43 -15.27
CA GLY A 262 -25.46 -1.12 -15.88
C GLY A 262 -24.07 -0.73 -16.33
N VAL A 263 -23.93 -0.20 -17.54
CA VAL A 263 -22.65 0.25 -18.11
C VAL A 263 -22.80 1.66 -18.61
N TYR A 264 -21.85 2.53 -18.24
CA TYR A 264 -21.75 3.89 -18.75
C TYR A 264 -20.42 4.11 -19.44
N HIS A 265 -20.46 4.50 -20.70
CA HIS A 265 -19.32 4.93 -21.48
C HIS A 265 -19.15 6.43 -21.32
N PHE A 266 -18.01 6.89 -20.82
CA PHE A 266 -17.80 8.28 -20.48
C PHE A 266 -16.45 8.83 -20.93
N GLY A 267 -16.40 10.15 -21.16
CA GLY A 267 -15.14 10.88 -21.35
C GLY A 267 -14.60 11.40 -20.01
N PHE A 268 -13.27 11.38 -19.83
CA PHE A 268 -12.62 11.97 -18.65
C PHE A 268 -12.48 13.50 -18.79
N PRO A 269 -12.55 14.30 -17.70
CA PRO A 269 -12.95 13.89 -16.35
C PRO A 269 -14.47 13.88 -16.15
N LYS A 270 -14.97 13.00 -15.27
CA LYS A 270 -16.38 12.96 -14.85
C LYS A 270 -16.49 12.90 -13.34
N SER A 271 -17.49 13.55 -12.76
CA SER A 271 -17.72 13.46 -11.33
C SER A 271 -18.16 12.05 -10.92
N GLN A 272 -17.73 11.60 -9.73
CA GLN A 272 -18.15 10.29 -9.20
C GLN A 272 -19.67 10.18 -9.11
N LYS A 273 -20.36 11.28 -8.73
CA LYS A 273 -21.81 11.32 -8.67
C LYS A 273 -22.45 11.06 -10.03
N GLU A 274 -21.90 11.65 -11.09
CA GLU A 274 -22.39 11.45 -12.45
C GLU A 274 -22.18 10.01 -12.92
N LEU A 275 -20.99 9.44 -12.68
CA LEU A 275 -20.69 8.04 -13.00
C LEU A 275 -21.70 7.11 -12.34
N LEU A 276 -21.89 7.24 -11.03
CA LEU A 276 -22.85 6.42 -10.27
C LEU A 276 -24.28 6.60 -10.77
N THR A 277 -24.75 7.84 -10.95
CA THR A 277 -26.13 8.08 -11.36
C THR A 277 -26.43 7.51 -12.74
N ARG A 278 -25.54 7.74 -13.73
CA ARG A 278 -25.74 7.23 -15.09
C ARG A 278 -25.69 5.72 -15.16
N THR A 279 -24.80 5.12 -14.38
CA THR A 279 -24.67 3.65 -14.35
C THR A 279 -25.82 3.00 -13.62
N ASP A 280 -26.36 3.62 -12.58
CA ASP A 280 -27.58 3.18 -11.88
C ASP A 280 -28.81 3.23 -12.81
N ASP A 281 -28.97 4.30 -13.61
CA ASP A 281 -30.00 4.39 -14.65
C ASP A 281 -29.89 3.22 -15.66
N ALA A 282 -28.67 2.84 -16.03
CA ALA A 282 -28.43 1.70 -16.93
C ALA A 282 -28.77 0.37 -16.24
N LEU A 283 -28.38 0.20 -14.98
CA LEU A 283 -28.68 -0.99 -14.17
C LEU A 283 -30.18 -1.17 -13.99
N TYR A 284 -30.89 -0.09 -13.70
CA TYR A 284 -32.35 -0.11 -13.60
C TYR A 284 -33.00 -0.62 -14.89
N LYS A 285 -32.54 -0.12 -16.06
CA LYS A 285 -33.02 -0.61 -17.35
C LYS A 285 -32.70 -2.08 -17.60
N ALA A 286 -31.54 -2.58 -17.13
CA ALA A 286 -31.22 -4.00 -17.22
C ALA A 286 -32.18 -4.84 -16.39
N LYS A 287 -32.51 -4.41 -15.18
CA LYS A 287 -33.50 -5.05 -14.31
C LYS A 287 -34.91 -5.06 -14.93
N GLU A 288 -35.32 -3.95 -15.58
CA GLU A 288 -36.62 -3.89 -16.29
C GLU A 288 -36.69 -4.77 -17.52
N LYS A 289 -35.57 -4.99 -18.25
CA LYS A 289 -35.49 -5.88 -19.40
C LYS A 289 -35.58 -7.37 -19.05
N GLY A 290 -35.75 -7.72 -17.79
CA GLY A 290 -35.91 -9.10 -17.33
C GLY A 290 -34.68 -9.66 -16.61
N ARG A 291 -33.71 -8.82 -16.25
CA ARG A 291 -32.49 -9.21 -15.57
C ARG A 291 -31.52 -10.06 -16.41
N ALA A 292 -30.51 -10.68 -15.81
CA ALA A 292 -29.55 -11.56 -16.48
C ALA A 292 -28.95 -10.94 -17.77
N CYS A 293 -28.75 -9.62 -17.79
CA CYS A 293 -28.31 -8.89 -18.96
C CYS A 293 -27.53 -7.61 -18.59
N TYR A 294 -26.98 -6.98 -19.59
CA TYR A 294 -26.34 -5.65 -19.45
C TYR A 294 -27.03 -4.60 -20.32
N VAL A 295 -26.95 -3.36 -19.89
CA VAL A 295 -27.37 -2.18 -20.68
C VAL A 295 -26.23 -1.19 -20.70
N ILE A 296 -25.88 -0.74 -21.91
CA ILE A 296 -24.83 0.26 -22.12
C ILE A 296 -25.49 1.60 -22.44
N LEU A 297 -25.10 2.64 -21.70
CA LEU A 297 -25.40 4.03 -22.00
C LEU A 297 -24.13 4.71 -22.49
N ASP A 298 -24.21 5.33 -23.64
CA ASP A 298 -23.17 6.22 -24.17
C ASP A 298 -23.40 7.65 -23.69
N GLU A 299 -22.32 8.46 -23.63
CA GLU A 299 -22.33 9.85 -23.24
C GLU A 299 -23.25 10.72 -24.09
#